data_558f80695882c10e94adb3972c873e8b
#
_entry.id   558f80695882c10e94adb3972c873e8b
#
_cell.length_a   1.000
_cell.length_b   1.000
_cell.length_c   1.000
_cell.angle_alpha   90.00
_cell.angle_beta   90.00
_cell.angle_gamma   90.00
#
_symmetry.space_group_name_H-M   'P 1'
#
loop_
_entity.id
_entity.type
_entity.pdbx_description
1 polymer ?
#
loop_
_entity_poly.entity_id
_entity_poly.type
_entity_poly.pdbx_seq_one_letter_code
_entity_poly.pdbx_strand_id
1 'polypeptide(L)'
;MSVQGMAVRCPGAQVLGPAVLDGHAFRINANHFATIVPAAGKRVHGVLWIISEEHRAALDEYEGVPFGMYRRHALPVTTADGETQTALAYIARDATPTRTRGEYLEVILAAARSHGFPPEYVDEIADWQVS
;
A
#
# COMPACT_ATOMS: atom_id res chain seq x y z
N MET A 1 2.71 -1.19 4.47
CA MET A 1 2.02 -1.89 5.57
C MET A 1 2.95 -2.48 6.63
N SER A 2 4.05 -3.07 6.24
CA SER A 2 4.95 -3.70 7.22
C SER A 2 5.71 -2.66 8.04
N VAL A 3 5.51 -2.68 9.36
CA VAL A 3 6.22 -1.81 10.30
C VAL A 3 7.72 -2.11 10.28
N GLN A 4 8.09 -3.39 10.23
CA GLN A 4 9.49 -3.80 10.17
C GLN A 4 10.16 -3.34 8.86
N GLY A 5 9.46 -3.49 7.75
CA GLY A 5 9.97 -3.03 6.46
C GLY A 5 10.19 -1.52 6.42
N MET A 6 9.29 -0.75 7.00
CA MET A 6 9.44 0.70 7.10
C MET A 6 10.60 1.09 8.03
N ALA A 7 10.82 0.38 9.11
CA ALA A 7 11.94 0.65 10.00
C ALA A 7 13.29 0.49 9.29
N VAL A 8 13.39 -0.44 8.36
CA VAL A 8 14.60 -0.65 7.55
C VAL A 8 14.77 0.45 6.50
N ARG A 9 13.71 0.78 5.74
CA ARG A 9 13.76 1.76 4.65
C ARG A 9 13.78 3.20 5.15
N CYS A 10 13.04 3.47 6.22
CA CYS A 10 12.82 4.81 6.74
C CYS A 10 13.02 4.85 8.26
N PRO A 11 14.27 4.71 8.72
CA PRO A 11 14.54 4.74 10.17
C PRO A 11 14.00 6.04 10.79
N GLY A 12 13.26 5.91 11.89
CA GLY A 12 12.70 7.04 12.60
C GLY A 12 11.36 7.55 12.05
N ALA A 13 10.83 6.96 10.99
CA ALA A 13 9.48 7.29 10.53
C ALA A 13 8.44 6.87 11.59
N GLN A 14 7.42 7.70 11.76
CA GLN A 14 6.39 7.47 12.78
C GLN A 14 5.09 7.03 12.16
N VAL A 15 4.51 5.96 12.69
CA VAL A 15 3.21 5.50 12.26
C VAL A 15 2.11 6.40 12.86
N LEU A 16 1.21 6.90 12.00
CA LEU A 16 0.02 7.62 12.46
C LEU A 16 -1.16 6.68 12.71
N GLY A 17 -1.29 5.64 11.91
CA GLY A 17 -2.32 4.64 12.06
C GLY A 17 -3.02 4.28 10.77
N PRO A 18 -4.11 3.49 10.87
CA PRO A 18 -4.88 3.07 9.70
C PRO A 18 -5.53 4.25 8.98
N ALA A 19 -5.62 4.14 7.65
CA ALA A 19 -6.33 5.10 6.82
C ALA A 19 -7.01 4.36 5.67
N VAL A 20 -8.07 4.97 5.13
CA VAL A 20 -8.87 4.39 4.05
C VAL A 20 -8.83 5.31 2.84
N LEU A 21 -8.62 4.73 1.67
CA LEU A 21 -8.70 5.41 0.38
C LEU A 21 -9.92 4.90 -0.37
N ASP A 22 -10.93 5.74 -0.53
CA ASP A 22 -12.14 5.41 -1.28
C ASP A 22 -11.90 5.46 -2.78
N GLY A 23 -12.70 4.70 -3.54
CA GLY A 23 -12.65 4.72 -5.00
C GLY A 23 -11.47 4.00 -5.61
N HIS A 24 -10.83 3.12 -4.85
CA HIS A 24 -9.67 2.35 -5.31
C HIS A 24 -9.75 0.92 -4.81
N ALA A 25 -9.01 0.03 -5.46
CA ALA A 25 -8.90 -1.37 -5.09
C ALA A 25 -7.45 -1.84 -5.11
N PHE A 26 -7.14 -2.80 -4.24
CA PHE A 26 -5.87 -3.51 -4.24
C PHE A 26 -5.74 -4.37 -5.51
N ARG A 27 -4.52 -4.44 -6.05
CA ARG A 27 -4.22 -5.28 -7.21
C ARG A 27 -2.78 -5.77 -7.16
N ILE A 28 -2.55 -6.99 -7.65
CA ILE A 28 -1.21 -7.47 -7.99
C ILE A 28 -1.03 -7.27 -9.50
N ASN A 29 0.05 -6.58 -9.90
CA ASN A 29 0.30 -6.29 -11.32
C ASN A 29 1.13 -7.38 -12.00
N ALA A 30 1.36 -7.22 -13.31
CA ALA A 30 2.07 -8.21 -14.13
C ALA A 30 3.52 -8.46 -13.68
N ASN A 31 4.11 -7.53 -12.93
CA ASN A 31 5.44 -7.69 -12.33
C ASN A 31 5.40 -8.40 -10.97
N HIS A 32 4.23 -8.89 -10.55
CA HIS A 32 3.99 -9.55 -9.27
C HIS A 32 4.17 -8.64 -8.06
N PHE A 33 3.93 -7.33 -8.23
CA PHE A 33 3.96 -6.35 -7.15
C PHE A 33 2.58 -5.81 -6.84
N ALA A 34 2.38 -5.42 -5.58
CA ALA A 34 1.14 -4.81 -5.13
C ALA A 34 1.03 -3.37 -5.62
N THR A 35 -0.16 -2.99 -6.02
CA THR A 35 -0.51 -1.62 -6.37
C THR A 35 -1.97 -1.36 -6.05
N ILE A 36 -2.44 -0.15 -6.32
CA ILE A 36 -3.85 0.22 -6.22
C ILE A 36 -4.30 0.80 -7.56
N VAL A 37 -5.59 0.61 -7.85
CA VAL A 37 -6.19 1.09 -9.10
C VAL A 37 -7.53 1.76 -8.81
N PRO A 38 -7.96 2.72 -9.64
CA PRO A 38 -9.31 3.28 -9.52
C PRO A 38 -10.37 2.18 -9.64
N ALA A 39 -11.32 2.19 -8.71
CA ALA A 39 -12.44 1.23 -8.71
C ALA A 39 -13.61 1.83 -7.93
N ALA A 40 -14.66 2.22 -8.62
CA ALA A 40 -15.85 2.82 -8.01
C ALA A 40 -16.50 1.85 -7.02
N GLY A 41 -16.87 2.35 -5.84
CA GLY A 41 -17.50 1.56 -4.79
C GLY A 41 -16.56 0.69 -3.98
N LYS A 42 -15.28 0.67 -4.30
CA LYS A 42 -14.26 -0.07 -3.56
C LYS A 42 -13.46 0.87 -2.66
N ARG A 43 -12.73 0.29 -1.71
CA ARG A 43 -11.82 1.05 -0.85
C ARG A 43 -10.59 0.23 -0.51
N VAL A 44 -9.48 0.94 -0.32
CA VAL A 44 -8.20 0.37 0.08
C VAL A 44 -7.96 0.74 1.54
N HIS A 45 -7.55 -0.23 2.34
CA HIS A 45 -7.10 -0.01 3.71
C HIS A 45 -5.58 0.04 3.74
N GLY A 46 -5.04 1.04 4.37
CA GLY A 46 -3.61 1.24 4.46
C GLY A 46 -3.17 1.80 5.79
N VAL A 47 -1.91 2.13 5.87
CA VAL A 47 -1.29 2.69 7.07
C VAL A 47 -0.63 4.00 6.70
N LEU A 48 -0.93 5.04 7.46
CA LEU A 48 -0.40 6.38 7.26
C LEU A 48 0.83 6.58 8.11
N TRP A 49 1.88 7.15 7.51
CA TRP A 49 3.16 7.39 8.17
C TRP A 49 3.56 8.85 8.06
N ILE A 50 4.26 9.36 9.06
CA ILE A 50 4.98 10.65 8.97
C ILE A 50 6.39 10.35 8.51
N ILE A 51 6.80 10.95 7.38
CA ILE A 51 8.12 10.75 6.82
C ILE A 51 8.83 12.10 6.58
N SER A 52 10.16 12.06 6.60
CA SER A 52 11.01 13.20 6.24
C SER A 52 11.32 13.20 4.75
N GLU A 53 11.99 14.25 4.27
CA GLU A 53 12.50 14.31 2.89
C GLU A 53 13.51 13.19 2.61
N GLU A 54 14.35 12.84 3.58
CA GLU A 54 15.28 11.71 3.45
C GLU A 54 14.53 10.39 3.30
N HIS A 55 13.48 10.20 4.09
CA HIS A 55 12.61 9.01 3.98
C HIS A 55 11.95 8.95 2.61
N ARG A 56 11.46 10.08 2.11
CA ARG A 56 10.85 10.13 0.79
C ARG A 56 11.83 9.73 -0.30
N ALA A 57 13.06 10.24 -0.24
CA ALA A 57 14.09 9.88 -1.21
C ALA A 57 14.42 8.38 -1.18
N ALA A 58 14.51 7.80 0.02
CA ALA A 58 14.74 6.37 0.17
C ALA A 58 13.60 5.53 -0.39
N LEU A 59 12.36 5.94 -0.15
CA LEU A 59 11.18 5.26 -0.70
C LEU A 59 11.11 5.39 -2.21
N ASP A 60 11.41 6.56 -2.77
CA ASP A 60 11.44 6.76 -4.22
C ASP A 60 12.39 5.76 -4.89
N GLU A 61 13.57 5.58 -4.31
CA GLU A 61 14.55 4.63 -4.82
C GLU A 61 14.07 3.19 -4.67
N TYR A 62 13.56 2.83 -3.49
CA TYR A 62 13.04 1.49 -3.21
C TYR A 62 11.90 1.11 -4.17
N GLU A 63 10.98 2.04 -4.43
CA GLU A 63 9.83 1.82 -5.31
C GLU A 63 10.20 1.97 -6.79
N GLY A 64 11.45 2.25 -7.11
CA GLY A 64 11.90 2.35 -8.49
C GLY A 64 11.33 3.54 -9.26
N VAL A 65 11.04 4.66 -8.57
CA VAL A 65 10.52 5.87 -9.22
C VAL A 65 11.43 6.36 -10.34
N PRO A 66 12.77 6.40 -10.17
CA PRO A 66 13.66 6.82 -11.26
C PRO A 66 13.62 5.90 -12.49
N PHE A 67 13.21 4.65 -12.31
CA PHE A 67 13.13 3.67 -13.40
C PHE A 67 11.70 3.49 -13.94
N GLY A 68 10.76 4.31 -13.48
CA GLY A 68 9.38 4.26 -13.95
C GLY A 68 8.54 3.10 -13.44
N MET A 69 8.97 2.40 -12.38
CA MET A 69 8.20 1.29 -11.79
C MET A 69 6.95 1.80 -11.07
N TYR A 70 7.11 2.85 -10.27
CA TYR A 70 6.03 3.47 -9.50
C TYR A 70 6.06 4.97 -9.70
N ARG A 71 4.90 5.61 -9.49
CA ARG A 71 4.77 7.07 -9.42
C ARG A 71 4.21 7.46 -8.07
N ARG A 72 4.61 8.65 -7.61
CA ARG A 72 4.02 9.27 -6.42
C ARG A 72 2.73 10.00 -6.81
N HIS A 73 1.70 9.80 -6.02
CA HIS A 73 0.42 10.51 -6.16
C HIS A 73 -0.02 11.04 -4.81
N ALA A 74 -0.51 12.27 -4.79
CA ALA A 74 -1.15 12.84 -3.61
C ALA A 74 -2.64 12.51 -3.67
N LEU A 75 -3.16 11.80 -2.66
CA LEU A 75 -4.53 11.31 -2.63
C LEU A 75 -5.18 11.63 -1.29
N PRO A 76 -6.49 11.93 -1.28
CA PRO A 76 -7.21 12.13 -0.02
C PRO A 76 -7.50 10.78 0.64
N VAL A 77 -7.13 10.67 1.91
CA VAL A 77 -7.42 9.47 2.70
C VAL A 77 -8.19 9.88 3.96
N THR A 78 -8.97 8.95 4.51
CA THR A 78 -9.73 9.16 5.74
C THR A 78 -9.03 8.40 6.87
N THR A 79 -8.70 9.12 7.95
CA THR A 79 -8.07 8.54 9.14
C THR A 79 -9.11 7.87 10.02
N ALA A 80 -8.64 7.15 11.06
CA ALA A 80 -9.52 6.41 11.97
C ALA A 80 -10.49 7.31 12.73
N ASP A 81 -10.13 8.58 12.94
CA ASP A 81 -11.01 9.58 13.60
C ASP A 81 -11.96 10.29 12.63
N GLY A 82 -11.99 9.88 11.36
CA GLY A 82 -12.89 10.41 10.34
C GLY A 82 -12.39 11.66 9.64
N GLU A 83 -11.18 12.13 9.92
CA GLU A 83 -10.59 13.28 9.24
C GLU A 83 -10.03 12.91 7.87
N THR A 84 -10.11 13.85 6.92
CA THR A 84 -9.51 13.69 5.60
C THR A 84 -8.15 14.36 5.58
N GLN A 85 -7.14 13.62 5.12
CA GLN A 85 -5.78 14.13 4.94
C GLN A 85 -5.29 13.78 3.55
N THR A 86 -4.44 14.64 2.98
CA THR A 86 -3.76 14.34 1.73
C THR A 86 -2.51 13.51 2.05
N ALA A 87 -2.43 12.33 1.47
CA ALA A 87 -1.31 11.41 1.66
C ALA A 87 -0.58 11.16 0.35
N LEU A 88 0.73 10.90 0.45
CA LEU A 88 1.54 10.46 -0.67
C LEU A 88 1.41 8.96 -0.80
N ALA A 89 1.07 8.49 -1.99
CA ALA A 89 0.99 7.06 -2.30
C ALA A 89 1.86 6.72 -3.50
N TYR A 90 2.44 5.53 -3.49
CA TYR A 90 3.19 4.99 -4.62
C TYR A 90 2.28 4.05 -5.41
N ILE A 91 2.06 4.39 -6.67
CA ILE A 91 1.17 3.63 -7.56
C ILE A 91 2.01 3.10 -8.73
N ALA A 92 1.92 1.79 -8.98
CA ALA A 92 2.64 1.17 -10.08
C ALA A 92 2.14 1.71 -11.42
N ARG A 93 3.06 1.88 -12.35
CA ARG A 93 2.71 2.29 -13.73
C ARG A 93 1.99 1.17 -14.47
N ASP A 94 2.40 -0.07 -14.25
CA ASP A 94 1.75 -1.23 -14.85
C ASP A 94 0.63 -1.69 -13.93
N ALA A 95 -0.61 -1.59 -14.42
CA ALA A 95 -1.80 -2.00 -13.70
C ALA A 95 -2.40 -3.31 -14.22
N THR A 96 -1.71 -4.00 -15.14
CA THR A 96 -2.17 -5.28 -15.67
C THR A 96 -2.26 -6.30 -14.54
N PRO A 97 -3.45 -6.91 -14.29
CA PRO A 97 -3.61 -7.82 -13.17
C PRO A 97 -2.93 -9.16 -13.40
N THR A 98 -2.39 -9.73 -12.33
CA THR A 98 -1.93 -11.11 -12.32
C THR A 98 -2.11 -11.68 -10.92
N ARG A 99 -2.12 -12.99 -10.81
CA ARG A 99 -2.09 -13.66 -9.51
C ARG A 99 -0.65 -13.97 -9.14
N THR A 100 -0.38 -14.01 -7.84
CA THR A 100 0.96 -14.28 -7.34
C THR A 100 0.92 -15.38 -6.28
N ARG A 101 2.06 -15.96 -6.02
CA ARG A 101 2.24 -16.96 -4.96
C ARG A 101 3.49 -16.64 -4.15
N GLY A 102 3.63 -17.34 -3.02
CA GLY A 102 4.84 -17.27 -2.21
C GLY A 102 4.77 -16.22 -1.13
N GLU A 103 5.94 -15.90 -0.61
CA GLU A 103 6.07 -15.14 0.63
C GLU A 103 5.67 -13.67 0.51
N TYR A 104 5.71 -13.11 -0.69
CA TYR A 104 5.39 -11.69 -0.88
C TYR A 104 3.96 -11.38 -0.42
N LEU A 105 2.99 -12.17 -0.88
CA LEU A 105 1.59 -11.95 -0.51
C LEU A 105 1.34 -12.31 0.96
N GLU A 106 2.03 -13.34 1.48
CA GLU A 106 1.93 -13.72 2.89
C GLU A 106 2.37 -12.60 3.81
N VAL A 107 3.44 -11.87 3.47
CA VAL A 107 3.89 -10.71 4.24
C VAL A 107 2.81 -9.61 4.25
N ILE A 108 2.18 -9.35 3.11
CA ILE A 108 1.11 -8.37 3.01
C ILE A 108 -0.10 -8.79 3.85
N LEU A 109 -0.50 -10.06 3.75
CA LEU A 109 -1.64 -10.60 4.52
C LEU A 109 -1.38 -10.53 6.03
N ALA A 110 -0.18 -10.90 6.47
CA ALA A 110 0.19 -10.82 7.88
C ALA A 110 0.13 -9.38 8.39
N ALA A 111 0.64 -8.43 7.61
CA ALA A 111 0.58 -7.02 7.95
C ALA A 111 -0.87 -6.52 8.04
N ALA A 112 -1.71 -6.87 7.08
CA ALA A 112 -3.12 -6.48 7.06
C ALA A 112 -3.85 -6.99 8.31
N ARG A 113 -3.59 -8.23 8.71
CA ARG A 113 -4.15 -8.80 9.94
C ARG A 113 -3.64 -8.10 11.18
N SER A 114 -2.35 -7.78 11.22
CA SER A 114 -1.74 -7.13 12.39
C SER A 114 -2.27 -5.71 12.60
N HIS A 115 -2.68 -5.02 11.53
CA HIS A 115 -3.28 -3.70 11.62
C HIS A 115 -4.79 -3.74 11.87
N GLY A 116 -5.39 -4.93 11.96
CA GLY A 116 -6.82 -5.09 12.22
C GLY A 116 -7.72 -4.65 11.07
N PHE A 117 -7.24 -4.75 9.83
CA PHE A 117 -8.07 -4.43 8.67
C PHE A 117 -9.29 -5.35 8.59
N PRO A 118 -10.41 -4.88 7.99
CA PRO A 118 -11.62 -5.69 7.90
C PRO A 118 -11.36 -7.06 7.25
N PRO A 119 -11.99 -8.15 7.76
CA PRO A 119 -11.80 -9.49 7.18
C PRO A 119 -12.11 -9.55 5.69
N GLU A 120 -13.12 -8.82 5.24
CA GLU A 120 -13.50 -8.77 3.82
C GLU A 120 -12.37 -8.22 2.96
N TYR A 121 -11.64 -7.22 3.48
CA TYR A 121 -10.50 -6.64 2.78
C TYR A 121 -9.31 -7.61 2.75
N VAL A 122 -9.06 -8.30 3.85
CA VAL A 122 -8.03 -9.35 3.91
C VAL A 122 -8.33 -10.45 2.90
N ASP A 123 -9.60 -10.85 2.79
CA ASP A 123 -10.04 -11.84 1.80
C ASP A 123 -9.83 -11.34 0.36
N GLU A 124 -10.08 -10.07 0.08
CA GLU A 124 -9.80 -9.48 -1.24
C GLU A 124 -8.32 -9.59 -1.60
N ILE A 125 -7.42 -9.32 -0.64
CA ILE A 125 -5.98 -9.49 -0.85
C ILE A 125 -5.65 -10.95 -1.11
N ALA A 126 -6.20 -11.86 -0.30
CA ALA A 126 -5.93 -13.30 -0.42
C ALA A 126 -6.37 -13.88 -1.77
N ASP A 127 -7.40 -13.31 -2.39
CA ASP A 127 -7.91 -13.75 -3.69
C ASP A 127 -6.88 -13.58 -4.82
N TRP A 128 -5.84 -12.77 -4.62
CA TRP A 128 -4.76 -12.63 -5.58
C TRP A 128 -3.72 -13.75 -5.51
N GLN A 129 -3.86 -14.64 -4.54
CA GLN A 129 -2.96 -15.78 -4.41
C GLN A 129 -3.31 -16.86 -5.43
N VAL A 130 -2.28 -17.45 -6.04
CA VAL A 130 -2.46 -18.62 -6.89
C VAL A 130 -2.84 -19.81 -6.01
N SER A 131 -3.94 -20.47 -6.33
CA SER A 131 -4.40 -21.67 -5.62
C SER A 131 -3.56 -22.89 -5.96
#